data_bd0ff5a42fec9a7ccc7df79d26ea3130
#
_entry.id   bd0ff5a42fec9a7ccc7df79d26ea3130
#
_cell.length_a   1.000
_cell.length_b   1.000
_cell.length_c   1.000
_cell.angle_alpha   90.00
_cell.angle_beta   90.00
_cell.angle_gamma   90.00
#
_symmetry.space_group_name_H-M   'P 1'
#
loop_
_entity.id
_entity.type
_entity.pdbx_description
1 polymer ?
#
loop_
_entity_poly.entity_id
_entity_poly.type
_entity_poly.pdbx_seq_one_letter_code
_entity_poly.pdbx_strand_id
1 'polypeptide(L)'
;MRKSLFPVLTVVAALFVIWYAMSVVLNAPWAYDRAKRAGVELSFSELVADTWAQDKPKLPAPHQVAVEIWNTTVEKKITSKRSLVFHSGVTLSSTLLGFVLGTVLGIGLAVGIVYNRVMDMSVMPWVIASQTIPILAIAPMIIVVLNAVGISGLLPKAIISMYLSFFPVVVGMVKGLRSPDMMQLDQMRTWNATGGQQFWKLRLPSSMPYLFASLKIAMAASLVGAIVGELPTGAVAGLGARLLAGSYYGQTIQIWSALIMAAALAAGLVALIGVVQRATLKRMGMA
;
A
#
# COMPACT_ATOMS: atom_id res chain seq x y z
N MET A 1 -18.05 21.62 -1.22
CA MET A 1 -17.74 20.61 -0.20
C MET A 1 -18.97 20.01 0.49
N ARG A 2 -20.01 20.78 0.88
CA ARG A 2 -21.22 20.22 1.56
C ARG A 2 -22.05 19.25 0.70
N LYS A 3 -22.12 19.42 -0.63
CA LYS A 3 -22.95 18.58 -1.53
C LYS A 3 -22.42 17.16 -1.75
N SER A 4 -21.14 16.89 -1.47
CA SER A 4 -20.55 15.55 -1.61
C SER A 4 -20.43 14.78 -0.29
N LEU A 5 -20.60 15.44 0.85
CA LEU A 5 -20.45 14.81 2.17
C LEU A 5 -21.59 13.84 2.48
N PHE A 6 -22.83 14.23 2.17
CA PHE A 6 -24.02 13.41 2.45
C PHE A 6 -23.99 12.07 1.68
N PRO A 7 -23.76 12.02 0.36
CA PRO A 7 -23.65 10.74 -0.35
C PRO A 7 -22.54 9.85 0.18
N VAL A 8 -21.37 10.44 0.54
CA VAL A 8 -20.27 9.66 1.10
C VAL A 8 -20.64 9.06 2.45
N LEU A 9 -21.24 9.84 3.34
CA LEU A 9 -21.68 9.34 4.64
C LEU A 9 -22.76 8.24 4.51
N THR A 10 -23.67 8.38 3.56
CA THR A 10 -24.70 7.36 3.29
C THR A 10 -24.08 6.04 2.85
N VAL A 11 -23.11 6.08 1.92
CA VAL A 11 -22.40 4.87 1.47
C VAL A 11 -21.61 4.25 2.62
N VAL A 12 -20.90 5.05 3.38
CA VAL A 12 -20.13 4.54 4.55
C VAL A 12 -21.06 3.92 5.58
N ALA A 13 -22.18 4.56 5.91
CA ALA A 13 -23.16 4.01 6.83
C ALA A 13 -23.76 2.68 6.31
N ALA A 14 -24.10 2.62 5.02
CA ALA A 14 -24.58 1.38 4.40
C ALA A 14 -23.54 0.25 4.48
N LEU A 15 -22.27 0.53 4.25
CA LEU A 15 -21.19 -0.46 4.40
C LEU A 15 -21.07 -0.96 5.83
N PHE A 16 -21.18 -0.10 6.85
CA PHE A 16 -21.18 -0.51 8.26
C PHE A 16 -22.39 -1.38 8.61
N VAL A 17 -23.60 -1.02 8.13
CA VAL A 17 -24.80 -1.83 8.34
C VAL A 17 -24.65 -3.21 7.70
N ILE A 18 -24.17 -3.27 6.45
CA ILE A 18 -23.89 -4.54 5.76
C ILE A 18 -22.85 -5.36 6.55
N TRP A 19 -21.78 -4.74 7.04
CA TRP A 19 -20.75 -5.43 7.81
C TRP A 19 -21.32 -6.03 9.12
N TYR A 20 -22.11 -5.26 9.89
CA TYR A 20 -22.79 -5.78 11.08
C TYR A 20 -23.75 -6.94 10.76
N ALA A 21 -24.55 -6.81 9.72
CA ALA A 21 -25.47 -7.87 9.29
C ALA A 21 -24.69 -9.14 8.86
N MET A 22 -23.64 -8.98 8.06
CA MET A 22 -22.81 -10.10 7.61
C MET A 22 -22.04 -10.77 8.76
N SER A 23 -21.65 -10.02 9.80
CA SER A 23 -21.02 -10.61 10.98
C SER A 23 -21.98 -11.55 11.72
N VAL A 24 -23.28 -11.23 11.79
CA VAL A 24 -24.28 -12.14 12.33
C VAL A 24 -24.42 -13.40 11.48
N VAL A 25 -24.62 -13.22 10.16
CA VAL A 25 -24.84 -14.34 9.23
C VAL A 25 -23.67 -15.34 9.23
N LEU A 26 -22.43 -14.83 9.19
CA LEU A 26 -21.24 -15.67 9.08
C LEU A 26 -20.86 -16.36 10.41
N ASN A 27 -21.21 -15.75 11.55
CA ASN A 27 -20.88 -16.28 12.86
C ASN A 27 -22.04 -17.14 13.47
N ALA A 28 -23.28 -17.01 12.94
CA ALA A 28 -24.45 -17.75 13.41
C ALA A 28 -24.28 -19.28 13.47
N PRO A 29 -23.67 -19.97 12.46
CA PRO A 29 -23.52 -21.43 12.53
C PRO A 29 -22.78 -21.89 13.79
N TRP A 30 -21.72 -21.18 14.18
CA TRP A 30 -20.97 -21.51 15.37
C TRP A 30 -21.74 -21.24 16.66
N ALA A 31 -22.54 -20.18 16.70
CA ALA A 31 -23.44 -19.87 17.82
C ALA A 31 -24.50 -20.95 17.98
N TYR A 32 -25.15 -21.38 16.91
CA TYR A 32 -26.13 -22.48 16.93
C TYR A 32 -25.53 -23.81 17.36
N ASP A 33 -24.32 -24.15 16.85
CA ASP A 33 -23.64 -25.40 17.24
C ASP A 33 -23.29 -25.40 18.74
N ARG A 34 -22.89 -24.25 19.29
CA ARG A 34 -22.61 -24.08 20.71
C ARG A 34 -23.89 -24.21 21.55
N ALA A 35 -24.97 -23.56 21.15
CA ALA A 35 -26.26 -23.62 21.82
C ALA A 35 -26.84 -25.04 21.83
N LYS A 36 -26.75 -25.74 20.69
CA LYS A 36 -27.20 -27.15 20.57
C LYS A 36 -26.43 -28.07 21.52
N ARG A 37 -25.12 -27.88 21.68
CA ARG A 37 -24.31 -28.65 22.63
C ARG A 37 -24.65 -28.31 24.08
N ALA A 38 -25.09 -27.11 24.36
CA ALA A 38 -25.52 -26.68 25.67
C ALA A 38 -27.00 -27.00 26.01
N GLY A 39 -27.77 -27.52 25.03
CA GLY A 39 -29.19 -27.83 25.16
C GLY A 39 -30.08 -26.59 25.32
N VAL A 40 -29.65 -25.41 24.83
CA VAL A 40 -30.33 -24.14 24.93
C VAL A 40 -30.80 -23.69 23.54
N GLU A 41 -32.04 -23.21 23.45
CA GLU A 41 -32.56 -22.54 22.26
C GLU A 41 -32.17 -21.05 22.30
N LEU A 42 -31.59 -20.54 21.22
CA LEU A 42 -31.21 -19.14 21.10
C LEU A 42 -32.38 -18.33 20.52
N SER A 43 -32.79 -17.28 21.23
CA SER A 43 -33.61 -16.22 20.66
C SER A 43 -32.79 -15.41 19.64
N PHE A 44 -33.46 -14.71 18.69
CA PHE A 44 -32.79 -13.88 17.71
C PHE A 44 -31.89 -12.78 18.34
N SER A 45 -32.37 -12.14 19.43
CA SER A 45 -31.58 -11.15 20.16
C SER A 45 -30.32 -11.72 20.81
N GLU A 46 -30.43 -12.93 21.38
CA GLU A 46 -29.30 -13.63 21.96
C GLU A 46 -28.30 -14.09 20.91
N LEU A 47 -28.78 -14.54 19.73
CA LEU A 47 -27.95 -14.86 18.61
C LEU A 47 -27.11 -13.65 18.13
N VAL A 48 -27.76 -12.49 18.00
CA VAL A 48 -27.06 -11.26 17.59
C VAL A 48 -26.02 -10.86 18.65
N ALA A 49 -26.39 -10.89 19.93
CA ALA A 49 -25.46 -10.55 21.02
C ALA A 49 -24.27 -11.52 21.07
N ASP A 50 -24.51 -12.82 20.93
CA ASP A 50 -23.46 -13.83 20.93
C ASP A 50 -22.53 -13.68 19.72
N THR A 51 -23.07 -13.50 18.51
CA THR A 51 -22.25 -13.35 17.28
C THR A 51 -21.38 -12.12 17.28
N TRP A 52 -21.77 -11.05 17.99
CA TRP A 52 -20.99 -9.82 18.14
C TRP A 52 -19.98 -9.86 19.29
N ALA A 53 -20.06 -10.84 20.17
CA ALA A 53 -19.19 -11.01 21.33
C ALA A 53 -18.21 -12.18 21.23
N GLN A 54 -18.18 -12.92 20.10
CA GLN A 54 -17.29 -14.07 19.91
C GLN A 54 -15.81 -13.66 19.95
N ASP A 55 -14.99 -14.40 20.69
CA ASP A 55 -13.53 -14.17 20.78
C ASP A 55 -12.81 -14.50 19.45
N LYS A 56 -13.30 -15.47 18.70
CA LYS A 56 -12.75 -15.91 17.41
C LYS A 56 -13.84 -15.98 16.35
N PRO A 57 -14.45 -14.86 15.97
CA PRO A 57 -15.49 -14.82 14.94
C PRO A 57 -14.90 -15.14 13.56
N LYS A 58 -15.69 -15.69 12.64
CA LYS A 58 -15.29 -15.77 11.22
C LYS A 58 -15.18 -14.38 10.60
N LEU A 59 -16.14 -13.51 10.89
CA LEU A 59 -16.11 -12.10 10.54
C LEU A 59 -16.30 -11.26 11.81
N PRO A 60 -15.28 -10.54 12.29
CA PRO A 60 -15.42 -9.70 13.47
C PRO A 60 -16.38 -8.54 13.23
N ALA A 61 -17.15 -8.18 14.25
CA ALA A 61 -17.97 -6.99 14.21
C ALA A 61 -17.09 -5.72 14.24
N PRO A 62 -17.51 -4.60 13.59
CA PRO A 62 -16.73 -3.37 13.53
C PRO A 62 -16.24 -2.84 14.88
N HIS A 63 -17.06 -2.93 15.92
CA HIS A 63 -16.68 -2.48 17.26
C HIS A 63 -15.56 -3.34 17.87
N GLN A 64 -15.55 -4.67 17.63
CA GLN A 64 -14.46 -5.54 18.11
C GLN A 64 -13.11 -5.13 17.50
N VAL A 65 -13.12 -4.81 16.20
CA VAL A 65 -11.92 -4.34 15.50
C VAL A 65 -11.49 -2.97 16.03
N ALA A 66 -12.43 -2.07 16.28
CA ALA A 66 -12.13 -0.74 16.84
C ALA A 66 -11.52 -0.84 18.25
N VAL A 67 -12.07 -1.70 19.11
CA VAL A 67 -11.53 -1.97 20.46
C VAL A 67 -10.12 -2.57 20.37
N GLU A 68 -9.88 -3.55 19.50
CA GLU A 68 -8.55 -4.14 19.32
C GLU A 68 -7.53 -3.11 18.82
N ILE A 69 -7.92 -2.25 17.86
CA ILE A 69 -7.05 -1.15 17.41
C ILE A 69 -6.74 -0.23 18.59
N TRP A 70 -7.73 0.16 19.39
CA TRP A 70 -7.52 1.01 20.56
C TRP A 70 -6.56 0.37 21.56
N ASN A 71 -6.83 -0.86 21.97
CA ASN A 71 -6.01 -1.59 22.94
C ASN A 71 -4.56 -1.75 22.45
N THR A 72 -4.37 -2.02 21.15
CA THR A 72 -3.03 -2.28 20.61
C THR A 72 -2.28 -1.01 20.18
N THR A 73 -2.96 0.13 20.02
CA THR A 73 -2.32 1.42 19.69
C THR A 73 -2.12 2.32 20.89
N VAL A 74 -3.09 2.36 21.81
CA VAL A 74 -3.11 3.32 22.94
C VAL A 74 -2.66 2.67 24.25
N GLU A 75 -3.22 1.51 24.61
CA GLU A 75 -2.93 0.87 25.91
C GLU A 75 -1.57 0.14 25.92
N LYS A 76 -1.16 -0.42 24.80
CA LYS A 76 0.13 -1.12 24.72
C LYS A 76 1.28 -0.13 24.49
N LYS A 77 2.37 -0.32 25.22
CA LYS A 77 3.62 0.43 24.99
C LYS A 77 4.06 0.29 23.52
N ILE A 78 4.47 1.39 22.91
CA ILE A 78 4.89 1.46 21.49
C ILE A 78 5.98 0.43 21.16
N THR A 79 6.86 0.13 22.12
CA THR A 79 7.94 -0.86 21.96
C THR A 79 7.51 -2.31 22.13
N SER A 80 6.26 -2.55 22.49
CA SER A 80 5.73 -3.91 22.70
C SER A 80 5.52 -4.62 21.36
N LYS A 81 5.95 -5.88 21.27
CA LYS A 81 5.67 -6.78 20.13
C LYS A 81 4.18 -7.09 19.92
N ARG A 82 3.29 -6.59 20.80
CA ARG A 82 1.83 -6.68 20.64
C ARG A 82 1.22 -5.37 20.13
N SER A 83 2.00 -4.27 20.07
CA SER A 83 1.53 -2.96 19.61
C SER A 83 1.43 -2.90 18.09
N LEU A 84 0.30 -2.43 17.55
CA LEU A 84 0.15 -2.13 16.13
C LEU A 84 1.06 -0.98 15.69
N VAL A 85 1.36 -0.03 16.58
CA VAL A 85 2.29 1.08 16.28
C VAL A 85 3.70 0.56 16.02
N PHE A 86 4.17 -0.40 16.83
CA PHE A 86 5.47 -1.05 16.60
C PHE A 86 5.52 -1.73 15.24
N HIS A 87 4.52 -2.54 14.92
CA HIS A 87 4.42 -3.25 13.64
C HIS A 87 4.30 -2.28 12.45
N SER A 88 3.53 -1.20 12.63
CA SER A 88 3.44 -0.12 11.62
C SER A 88 4.78 0.54 11.34
N GLY A 89 5.57 0.80 12.38
CA GLY A 89 6.92 1.37 12.23
C GLY A 89 7.87 0.46 11.44
N VAL A 90 7.80 -0.85 11.68
CA VAL A 90 8.60 -1.84 10.93
C VAL A 90 8.19 -1.88 9.46
N THR A 91 6.90 -1.97 9.17
CA THR A 91 6.39 -1.96 7.78
C THR A 91 6.68 -0.62 7.11
N LEU A 92 6.53 0.50 7.82
CA LEU A 92 6.80 1.84 7.30
C LEU A 92 8.27 2.01 6.88
N SER A 93 9.21 1.49 7.66
CA SER A 93 10.64 1.59 7.34
C SER A 93 11.00 0.86 6.03
N SER A 94 10.49 -0.36 5.82
CA SER A 94 10.68 -1.11 4.58
C SER A 94 9.94 -0.49 3.40
N THR A 95 8.74 0.05 3.62
CA THR A 95 7.96 0.79 2.62
C THR A 95 8.71 2.03 2.13
N LEU A 96 9.18 2.88 3.04
CA LEU A 96 9.86 4.13 2.68
C LEU A 96 11.18 3.86 1.97
N LEU A 97 11.98 2.91 2.46
CA LEU A 97 13.23 2.54 1.80
C LEU A 97 12.97 1.99 0.39
N GLY A 98 12.03 1.04 0.25
CA GLY A 98 11.66 0.47 -1.04
C GLY A 98 11.07 1.52 -1.99
N PHE A 99 10.24 2.44 -1.50
CA PHE A 99 9.70 3.54 -2.28
C PHE A 99 10.80 4.48 -2.81
N VAL A 100 11.76 4.86 -1.97
CA VAL A 100 12.88 5.72 -2.41
C VAL A 100 13.72 5.00 -3.46
N LEU A 101 14.10 3.75 -3.21
CA LEU A 101 14.87 2.95 -4.16
C LEU A 101 14.11 2.76 -5.49
N GLY A 102 12.81 2.44 -5.42
CA GLY A 102 11.95 2.27 -6.60
C GLY A 102 11.76 3.58 -7.37
N THR A 103 11.64 4.70 -6.67
CA THR A 103 11.53 6.03 -7.29
C THR A 103 12.83 6.42 -8.01
N VAL A 104 13.98 6.25 -7.36
CA VAL A 104 15.29 6.56 -7.98
C VAL A 104 15.53 5.67 -9.20
N LEU A 105 15.32 4.36 -9.06
CA LEU A 105 15.43 3.40 -10.17
C LEU A 105 14.45 3.75 -11.30
N GLY A 106 13.21 4.05 -10.96
CA GLY A 106 12.15 4.37 -11.93
C GLY A 106 12.43 5.64 -12.72
N ILE A 107 12.89 6.70 -12.06
CA ILE A 107 13.30 7.94 -12.72
C ILE A 107 14.52 7.71 -13.60
N GLY A 108 15.54 7.01 -13.10
CA GLY A 108 16.76 6.70 -13.88
C GLY A 108 16.46 5.92 -15.15
N LEU A 109 15.64 4.85 -15.06
CA LEU A 109 15.19 4.08 -16.21
C LEU A 109 14.37 4.93 -17.18
N ALA A 110 13.47 5.77 -16.70
CA ALA A 110 12.63 6.63 -17.53
C ALA A 110 13.46 7.65 -18.32
N VAL A 111 14.46 8.26 -17.69
CA VAL A 111 15.39 9.17 -18.38
C VAL A 111 16.16 8.41 -19.44
N GLY A 112 16.74 7.24 -19.13
CA GLY A 112 17.44 6.41 -20.09
C GLY A 112 16.56 6.02 -21.28
N ILE A 113 15.32 5.59 -21.04
CA ILE A 113 14.34 5.21 -22.08
C ILE A 113 14.00 6.39 -23.00
N VAL A 114 13.81 7.59 -22.43
CA VAL A 114 13.43 8.77 -23.24
C VAL A 114 14.56 9.31 -24.09
N TYR A 115 15.80 9.21 -23.62
CA TYR A 115 16.97 9.75 -24.32
C TYR A 115 17.73 8.73 -25.17
N ASN A 116 17.47 7.44 -24.99
CA ASN A 116 18.16 6.38 -25.74
C ASN A 116 17.15 5.43 -26.39
N ARG A 117 17.12 5.45 -27.74
CA ARG A 117 16.22 4.61 -28.54
C ARG A 117 16.46 3.11 -28.30
N VAL A 118 17.72 2.70 -28.06
CA VAL A 118 18.03 1.30 -27.74
C VAL A 118 17.40 0.89 -26.43
N MET A 119 17.49 1.74 -25.39
CA MET A 119 16.82 1.48 -24.11
C MET A 119 15.29 1.45 -24.25
N ASP A 120 14.70 2.33 -25.06
CA ASP A 120 13.26 2.34 -25.31
C ASP A 120 12.80 1.01 -25.93
N MET A 121 13.53 0.53 -26.94
CA MET A 121 13.18 -0.70 -27.64
C MET A 121 13.50 -1.98 -26.85
N SER A 122 14.53 -1.96 -26.00
CA SER A 122 14.97 -3.15 -25.26
C SER A 122 14.48 -3.20 -23.82
N VAL A 123 14.56 -2.10 -23.05
CA VAL A 123 14.26 -2.09 -21.61
C VAL A 123 12.76 -1.94 -21.32
N MET A 124 12.05 -1.11 -22.10
CA MET A 124 10.62 -0.87 -21.84
C MET A 124 9.76 -2.14 -21.92
N PRO A 125 9.95 -3.08 -22.87
CA PRO A 125 9.24 -4.36 -22.85
C PRO A 125 9.49 -5.18 -21.57
N TRP A 126 10.73 -5.20 -21.07
CA TRP A 126 11.07 -5.90 -19.83
C TRP A 126 10.46 -5.25 -18.59
N VAL A 127 10.41 -3.92 -18.55
CA VAL A 127 9.70 -3.17 -17.48
C VAL A 127 8.23 -3.56 -17.43
N ILE A 128 7.57 -3.69 -18.60
CA ILE A 128 6.17 -4.14 -18.66
C ILE A 128 6.06 -5.61 -18.29
N ALA A 129 6.92 -6.48 -18.83
CA ALA A 129 6.91 -7.91 -18.55
C ALA A 129 7.16 -8.22 -17.07
N SER A 130 7.95 -7.41 -16.37
CA SER A 130 8.20 -7.60 -14.92
C SER A 130 6.92 -7.60 -14.08
N GLN A 131 5.87 -6.91 -14.53
CA GLN A 131 4.60 -6.84 -13.80
C GLN A 131 3.70 -8.06 -14.02
N THR A 132 4.00 -8.90 -15.01
CA THR A 132 3.24 -10.13 -15.25
C THR A 132 3.60 -11.25 -14.25
N ILE A 133 4.74 -11.12 -13.59
CA ILE A 133 5.19 -12.12 -12.62
C ILE A 133 4.56 -11.83 -11.25
N PRO A 134 3.81 -12.79 -10.67
CA PRO A 134 3.18 -12.60 -9.37
C PRO A 134 4.21 -12.36 -8.27
N ILE A 135 4.13 -11.23 -7.58
CA ILE A 135 5.07 -10.87 -6.51
C ILE A 135 5.11 -11.91 -5.38
N LEU A 136 3.99 -12.56 -5.08
CA LEU A 136 3.91 -13.62 -4.07
C LEU A 136 4.78 -14.84 -4.41
N ALA A 137 5.03 -15.09 -5.70
CA ALA A 137 5.93 -16.16 -6.14
C ALA A 137 7.40 -15.73 -6.04
N ILE A 138 7.73 -14.46 -6.33
CA ILE A 138 9.10 -13.95 -6.33
C ILE A 138 9.58 -13.61 -4.90
N ALA A 139 8.71 -13.09 -4.05
CA ALA A 139 9.09 -12.61 -2.72
C ALA A 139 9.85 -13.65 -1.87
N PRO A 140 9.42 -14.92 -1.76
CA PRO A 140 10.18 -15.93 -1.04
C PRO A 140 11.57 -16.17 -1.65
N MET A 141 11.68 -16.17 -2.98
CA MET A 141 12.95 -16.37 -3.68
C MET A 141 13.94 -15.24 -3.38
N ILE A 142 13.50 -13.98 -3.46
CA ILE A 142 14.33 -12.81 -3.11
C ILE A 142 14.85 -12.94 -1.68
N ILE A 143 13.99 -13.32 -0.75
CA ILE A 143 14.35 -13.43 0.67
C ILE A 143 15.36 -14.56 0.88
N VAL A 144 15.13 -15.73 0.30
CA VAL A 144 16.05 -16.89 0.42
C VAL A 144 17.42 -16.55 -0.17
N VAL A 145 17.47 -15.97 -1.38
CA VAL A 145 18.72 -15.60 -2.05
C VAL A 145 19.48 -14.55 -1.26
N LEU A 146 18.82 -13.52 -0.77
CA LEU A 146 19.47 -12.47 0.01
C LEU A 146 19.96 -12.98 1.38
N ASN A 147 19.18 -13.82 2.05
CA ASN A 147 19.61 -14.45 3.29
C ASN A 147 20.82 -15.38 3.10
N ALA A 148 20.91 -16.08 1.97
CA ALA A 148 22.05 -16.96 1.64
C ALA A 148 23.37 -16.16 1.50
N VAL A 149 23.30 -14.88 1.09
CA VAL A 149 24.47 -13.98 1.03
C VAL A 149 24.61 -13.10 2.28
N GLY A 150 23.91 -13.44 3.37
CA GLY A 150 24.01 -12.74 4.66
C GLY A 150 23.18 -11.44 4.78
N ILE A 151 22.36 -11.12 3.77
CA ILE A 151 21.50 -9.93 3.78
C ILE A 151 20.12 -10.29 4.30
N SER A 152 19.81 -9.87 5.53
CA SER A 152 18.54 -10.17 6.21
C SER A 152 17.84 -8.92 6.73
N GLY A 153 16.64 -9.06 7.29
CA GLY A 153 15.93 -8.00 7.99
C GLY A 153 15.21 -7.01 7.07
N LEU A 154 15.65 -5.76 7.06
CA LEU A 154 14.99 -4.65 6.34
C LEU A 154 15.16 -4.71 4.82
N LEU A 155 16.37 -5.02 4.35
CA LEU A 155 16.73 -4.92 2.92
C LEU A 155 15.93 -5.86 2.02
N PRO A 156 15.75 -7.16 2.31
CA PRO A 156 14.91 -8.02 1.47
C PRO A 156 13.49 -7.49 1.28
N LYS A 157 12.87 -7.00 2.34
CA LYS A 157 11.53 -6.40 2.31
C LYS A 157 11.50 -5.12 1.48
N ALA A 158 12.51 -4.28 1.64
CA ALA A 158 12.66 -3.05 0.86
C ALA A 158 12.87 -3.33 -0.64
N ILE A 159 13.60 -4.39 -1.01
CA ILE A 159 13.79 -4.79 -2.41
C ILE A 159 12.47 -5.28 -3.02
N ILE A 160 11.66 -6.06 -2.29
CA ILE A 160 10.32 -6.47 -2.74
C ILE A 160 9.42 -5.24 -2.91
N SER A 161 9.49 -4.31 -1.97
CA SER A 161 8.77 -3.04 -2.00
C SER A 161 9.21 -2.16 -3.19
N MET A 162 10.51 -2.09 -3.47
CA MET A 162 11.10 -1.42 -4.64
C MET A 162 10.58 -2.03 -5.94
N TYR A 163 10.53 -3.36 -6.04
CA TYR A 163 10.06 -4.08 -7.22
C TYR A 163 8.62 -3.72 -7.61
N LEU A 164 7.73 -3.50 -6.65
CA LEU A 164 6.36 -3.06 -6.95
C LEU A 164 6.26 -1.56 -7.25
N SER A 165 7.13 -0.74 -6.65
CA SER A 165 7.03 0.72 -6.74
C SER A 165 7.73 1.33 -7.95
N PHE A 166 8.76 0.67 -8.53
CA PHE A 166 9.51 1.27 -9.65
C PHE A 166 8.69 1.41 -10.93
N PHE A 167 7.84 0.45 -11.23
CA PHE A 167 7.06 0.41 -12.47
C PHE A 167 6.13 1.61 -12.67
N PRO A 168 5.24 1.96 -11.72
CA PRO A 168 4.42 3.16 -11.86
C PRO A 168 5.24 4.42 -12.09
N VAL A 169 6.43 4.51 -11.46
CA VAL A 169 7.33 5.66 -11.61
C VAL A 169 7.94 5.69 -13.01
N VAL A 170 8.43 4.55 -13.53
CA VAL A 170 8.95 4.47 -14.92
C VAL A 170 7.89 4.95 -15.91
N VAL A 171 6.70 4.35 -15.87
CA VAL A 171 5.63 4.64 -16.84
C VAL A 171 5.18 6.10 -16.74
N GLY A 172 4.94 6.59 -15.52
CA GLY A 172 4.52 7.97 -15.30
C GLY A 172 5.59 8.97 -15.74
N MET A 173 6.86 8.70 -15.41
CA MET A 173 7.96 9.59 -15.75
C MET A 173 8.28 9.58 -17.26
N VAL A 174 8.23 8.43 -17.93
CA VAL A 174 8.35 8.35 -19.40
C VAL A 174 7.25 9.16 -20.07
N LYS A 175 5.98 8.98 -19.63
CA LYS A 175 4.86 9.77 -20.15
C LYS A 175 5.05 11.27 -19.91
N GLY A 176 5.51 11.63 -18.71
CA GLY A 176 5.74 13.02 -18.32
C GLY A 176 6.87 13.67 -19.12
N LEU A 177 8.01 12.99 -19.29
CA LEU A 177 9.14 13.52 -20.07
C LEU A 177 8.84 13.63 -21.57
N ARG A 178 7.85 12.87 -22.07
CA ARG A 178 7.36 12.95 -23.47
C ARG A 178 6.16 13.90 -23.63
N SER A 179 5.69 14.54 -22.56
CA SER A 179 4.49 15.38 -22.60
C SER A 179 4.65 16.75 -23.30
N PRO A 180 5.86 17.38 -23.40
CA PRO A 180 6.00 18.63 -24.13
C PRO A 180 5.64 18.48 -25.61
N ASP A 181 4.90 19.46 -26.16
CA ASP A 181 4.53 19.50 -27.57
C ASP A 181 5.75 19.69 -28.47
N MET A 182 5.64 19.21 -29.72
CA MET A 182 6.69 19.38 -30.73
C MET A 182 7.03 20.86 -30.95
N MET A 183 6.03 21.75 -30.94
CA MET A 183 6.25 23.20 -31.06
C MET A 183 7.16 23.75 -29.95
N GLN A 184 6.97 23.32 -28.70
CA GLN A 184 7.81 23.71 -27.57
C GLN A 184 9.26 23.20 -27.72
N LEU A 185 9.41 21.98 -28.21
CA LEU A 185 10.73 21.41 -28.49
C LEU A 185 11.43 22.12 -29.62
N ASP A 186 10.73 22.48 -30.70
CA ASP A 186 11.28 23.21 -31.84
C ASP A 186 11.64 24.66 -31.46
N GLN A 187 10.83 25.30 -30.62
CA GLN A 187 11.18 26.60 -30.03
C GLN A 187 12.49 26.54 -29.24
N MET A 188 12.69 25.50 -28.41
CA MET A 188 13.95 25.30 -27.70
C MET A 188 15.13 25.07 -28.68
N ARG A 189 14.91 24.40 -29.79
CA ARG A 189 15.92 24.22 -30.87
C ARG A 189 16.25 25.55 -31.55
N THR A 190 15.22 26.36 -31.84
CA THR A 190 15.42 27.71 -32.43
C THR A 190 16.29 28.61 -31.53
N TRP A 191 16.19 28.44 -30.20
CA TRP A 191 17.05 29.11 -29.23
C TRP A 191 18.41 28.44 -29.01
N ASN A 192 18.75 27.47 -29.84
CA ASN A 192 19.98 26.68 -29.75
C ASN A 192 20.19 26.03 -28.36
N ALA A 193 19.09 25.61 -27.71
CA ALA A 193 19.16 24.98 -26.40
C ALA A 193 19.78 23.58 -26.47
N THR A 194 20.74 23.31 -25.59
CA THR A 194 21.35 21.99 -25.45
C THR A 194 20.35 20.96 -24.91
N GLY A 195 20.61 19.66 -25.10
CA GLY A 195 19.76 18.58 -24.56
C GLY A 195 19.57 18.65 -23.04
N GLY A 196 20.62 19.07 -22.31
CA GLY A 196 20.52 19.32 -20.87
C GLY A 196 19.59 20.47 -20.52
N GLN A 197 19.63 21.58 -21.29
CA GLN A 197 18.73 22.70 -21.11
C GLN A 197 17.27 22.32 -21.42
N GLN A 198 17.05 21.51 -22.49
CA GLN A 198 15.72 20.96 -22.80
C GLN A 198 15.19 20.09 -21.65
N PHE A 199 16.07 19.26 -21.05
CA PHE A 199 15.70 18.42 -19.92
C PHE A 199 15.28 19.24 -18.71
N TRP A 200 16.16 20.10 -18.20
CA TRP A 200 15.95 20.82 -16.94
C TRP A 200 14.91 21.94 -17.03
N LYS A 201 14.80 22.63 -18.18
CA LYS A 201 13.93 23.80 -18.34
C LYS A 201 12.55 23.48 -18.93
N LEU A 202 12.40 22.35 -19.65
CA LEU A 202 11.14 21.98 -20.29
C LEU A 202 10.65 20.59 -19.87
N ARG A 203 11.40 19.52 -20.17
CA ARG A 203 10.89 18.15 -19.98
C ARG A 203 10.65 17.80 -18.51
N LEU A 204 11.59 18.08 -17.63
CA LEU A 204 11.48 17.78 -16.21
C LEU A 204 10.35 18.58 -15.53
N PRO A 205 10.23 19.91 -15.70
CA PRO A 205 9.08 20.67 -15.17
C PRO A 205 7.74 20.16 -15.68
N SER A 206 7.61 19.91 -16.98
CA SER A 206 6.37 19.38 -17.59
C SER A 206 6.02 17.97 -17.09
N SER A 207 7.01 17.19 -16.65
CA SER A 207 6.79 15.86 -16.12
C SER A 207 6.30 15.82 -14.66
N MET A 208 6.39 16.92 -13.92
CA MET A 208 6.06 16.93 -12.48
C MET A 208 4.63 16.46 -12.14
N PRO A 209 3.58 16.87 -12.86
CA PRO A 209 2.23 16.38 -12.59
C PRO A 209 2.11 14.85 -12.74
N TYR A 210 2.78 14.29 -13.77
CA TYR A 210 2.82 12.86 -14.04
C TYR A 210 3.63 12.11 -12.99
N LEU A 211 4.78 12.66 -12.57
CA LEU A 211 5.61 12.10 -11.51
C LEU A 211 4.81 11.99 -10.21
N PHE A 212 4.17 13.07 -9.74
CA PHE A 212 3.39 13.03 -8.51
C PHE A 212 2.18 12.08 -8.58
N ALA A 213 1.52 11.99 -9.74
CA ALA A 213 0.46 11.01 -9.94
C ALA A 213 0.98 9.57 -9.78
N SER A 214 2.12 9.26 -10.41
CA SER A 214 2.75 7.93 -10.31
C SER A 214 3.35 7.66 -8.93
N LEU A 215 3.90 8.66 -8.22
CA LEU A 215 4.40 8.51 -6.86
C LEU A 215 3.31 8.09 -5.87
N LYS A 216 2.08 8.55 -6.02
CA LYS A 216 0.96 8.10 -5.18
C LYS A 216 0.66 6.62 -5.38
N ILE A 217 0.67 6.17 -6.64
CA ILE A 217 0.47 4.75 -6.98
C ILE A 217 1.65 3.91 -6.46
N ALA A 218 2.87 4.40 -6.70
CA ALA A 218 4.10 3.75 -6.26
C ALA A 218 4.18 3.60 -4.73
N MET A 219 3.72 4.60 -3.97
CA MET A 219 3.70 4.55 -2.51
C MET A 219 2.74 3.45 -2.01
N ALA A 220 1.53 3.38 -2.57
CA ALA A 220 0.59 2.32 -2.23
C ALA A 220 1.13 0.93 -2.60
N ALA A 221 1.73 0.80 -3.79
CA ALA A 221 2.37 -0.44 -4.25
C ALA A 221 3.57 -0.83 -3.36
N SER A 222 4.37 0.16 -2.93
CA SER A 222 5.48 -0.03 -2.01
C SER A 222 5.03 -0.62 -0.67
N LEU A 223 3.95 -0.09 -0.09
CA LEU A 223 3.38 -0.62 1.15
C LEU A 223 2.90 -2.06 0.99
N VAL A 224 2.21 -2.37 -0.12
CA VAL A 224 1.81 -3.75 -0.43
C VAL A 224 3.05 -4.65 -0.54
N GLY A 225 4.10 -4.20 -1.22
CA GLY A 225 5.36 -4.93 -1.32
C GLY A 225 6.03 -5.20 0.03
N ALA A 226 6.03 -4.21 0.93
CA ALA A 226 6.54 -4.38 2.29
C ALA A 226 5.76 -5.44 3.07
N ILE A 227 4.41 -5.38 3.03
CA ILE A 227 3.54 -6.37 3.68
C ILE A 227 3.77 -7.76 3.10
N VAL A 228 3.83 -7.89 1.76
CA VAL A 228 4.12 -9.17 1.09
C VAL A 228 5.50 -9.71 1.48
N GLY A 229 6.50 -8.84 1.58
CA GLY A 229 7.84 -9.20 2.05
C GLY A 229 7.91 -9.65 3.51
N GLU A 230 6.89 -9.35 4.30
CA GLU A 230 6.78 -9.78 5.70
C GLU A 230 6.09 -11.15 5.87
N LEU A 231 5.39 -11.66 4.84
CA LEU A 231 4.66 -12.92 4.92
C LEU A 231 5.58 -14.17 4.91
N PRO A 232 6.52 -14.35 3.95
CA PRO A 232 7.26 -15.61 3.83
C PRO A 232 8.46 -15.75 4.75
N THR A 233 8.83 -14.72 5.49
CA THR A 233 10.11 -14.66 6.23
C THR A 233 10.09 -15.25 7.64
N GLY A 234 8.94 -15.72 8.13
CA GLY A 234 8.81 -15.94 9.57
C GLY A 234 9.06 -14.64 10.35
N ALA A 235 8.79 -13.49 9.72
CA ALA A 235 9.08 -12.19 10.29
C ALA A 235 8.36 -12.04 11.64
N VAL A 236 9.15 -11.77 12.68
CA VAL A 236 8.64 -11.58 14.05
C VAL A 236 7.94 -10.24 14.19
N ALA A 237 8.08 -9.32 13.21
CA ALA A 237 7.58 -7.96 13.28
C ALA A 237 7.17 -7.42 11.90
N GLY A 238 6.15 -6.57 11.89
CA GLY A 238 5.53 -5.95 10.74
C GLY A 238 4.03 -6.23 10.69
N LEU A 239 3.28 -5.42 9.93
CA LEU A 239 1.83 -5.63 9.76
C LEU A 239 1.53 -6.92 9.00
N GLY A 240 2.36 -7.27 7.99
CA GLY A 240 2.26 -8.55 7.29
C GLY A 240 2.48 -9.75 8.20
N ALA A 241 3.44 -9.67 9.11
CA ALA A 241 3.68 -10.71 10.12
C ALA A 241 2.48 -10.85 11.09
N ARG A 242 1.81 -9.74 11.44
CA ARG A 242 0.58 -9.76 12.26
C ARG A 242 -0.58 -10.42 11.51
N LEU A 243 -0.73 -10.11 10.22
CA LEU A 243 -1.74 -10.76 9.37
C LEU A 243 -1.52 -12.27 9.30
N LEU A 244 -0.30 -12.69 9.07
CA LEU A 244 0.07 -14.09 8.97
C LEU A 244 -0.15 -14.85 10.30
N ALA A 245 0.34 -14.29 11.41
CA ALA A 245 0.15 -14.86 12.74
C ALA A 245 -1.35 -14.99 13.09
N GLY A 246 -2.14 -13.95 12.80
CA GLY A 246 -3.57 -13.97 12.99
C GLY A 246 -4.26 -15.09 12.19
N SER A 247 -3.80 -15.33 10.97
CA SER A 247 -4.30 -16.41 10.10
C SER A 247 -3.99 -17.80 10.67
N TYR A 248 -2.76 -18.04 11.12
CA TYR A 248 -2.36 -19.33 11.70
C TYR A 248 -3.09 -19.65 13.01
N TYR A 249 -3.35 -18.64 13.84
CA TYR A 249 -3.99 -18.85 15.16
C TYR A 249 -5.51 -18.60 15.15
N GLY A 250 -6.12 -18.34 13.99
CA GLY A 250 -7.55 -18.06 13.85
C GLY A 250 -7.99 -16.78 14.56
N GLN A 251 -7.08 -15.79 14.68
CA GLN A 251 -7.33 -14.50 15.35
C GLN A 251 -7.80 -13.45 14.34
N THR A 252 -9.03 -13.61 13.85
CA THR A 252 -9.59 -12.75 12.80
C THR A 252 -9.70 -11.28 13.20
N ILE A 253 -10.00 -10.98 14.46
CA ILE A 253 -10.02 -9.60 14.98
C ILE A 253 -8.64 -8.94 14.79
N GLN A 254 -7.55 -9.67 15.08
CA GLN A 254 -6.18 -9.20 14.86
C GLN A 254 -5.86 -8.99 13.38
N ILE A 255 -6.35 -9.86 12.49
CA ILE A 255 -6.17 -9.71 11.03
C ILE A 255 -6.82 -8.42 10.56
N TRP A 256 -8.08 -8.19 10.92
CA TRP A 256 -8.82 -7.01 10.52
C TRP A 256 -8.24 -5.71 11.09
N SER A 257 -7.78 -5.72 12.35
CA SER A 257 -7.14 -4.56 12.94
C SER A 257 -5.82 -4.21 12.25
N ALA A 258 -5.00 -5.20 11.89
CA ALA A 258 -3.76 -4.99 11.13
C ALA A 258 -4.04 -4.51 9.69
N LEU A 259 -5.09 -5.02 9.04
CA LEU A 259 -5.52 -4.61 7.71
C LEU A 259 -5.98 -3.14 7.70
N ILE A 260 -6.81 -2.74 8.65
CA ILE A 260 -7.28 -1.35 8.78
C ILE A 260 -6.12 -0.41 9.08
N MET A 261 -5.18 -0.82 9.93
CA MET A 261 -3.98 -0.04 10.21
C MET A 261 -3.11 0.12 8.95
N ALA A 262 -2.93 -0.94 8.15
CA ALA A 262 -2.22 -0.86 6.87
C ALA A 262 -2.92 0.09 5.90
N ALA A 263 -4.26 0.04 5.80
CA ALA A 263 -5.04 0.96 4.98
C ALA A 263 -4.92 2.41 5.44
N ALA A 264 -4.92 2.66 6.74
CA ALA A 264 -4.72 3.99 7.33
C ALA A 264 -3.32 4.53 7.02
N LEU A 265 -2.28 3.69 7.13
CA LEU A 265 -0.91 4.05 6.72
C LEU A 265 -0.83 4.39 5.23
N ALA A 266 -1.41 3.55 4.35
CA ALA A 266 -1.45 3.82 2.91
C ALA A 266 -2.11 5.17 2.62
N ALA A 267 -3.29 5.41 3.19
CA ALA A 267 -4.02 6.67 3.01
C ALA A 267 -3.22 7.88 3.51
N GLY A 268 -2.59 7.77 4.69
CA GLY A 268 -1.74 8.81 5.26
C GLY A 268 -0.54 9.14 4.38
N LEU A 269 0.18 8.12 3.90
CA LEU A 269 1.36 8.28 3.03
C LEU A 269 0.98 8.89 1.66
N VAL A 270 -0.11 8.42 1.05
CA VAL A 270 -0.61 8.97 -0.22
C VAL A 270 -1.10 10.41 -0.05
N ALA A 271 -1.76 10.72 1.08
CA ALA A 271 -2.17 12.08 1.40
C ALA A 271 -0.96 13.00 1.58
N LEU A 272 0.11 12.53 2.24
CA LEU A 272 1.36 13.27 2.41
C LEU A 272 1.97 13.63 1.05
N ILE A 273 2.08 12.66 0.13
CA ILE A 273 2.52 12.92 -1.26
C ILE A 273 1.60 13.94 -1.93
N GLY A 274 0.29 13.87 -1.69
CA GLY A 274 -0.68 14.84 -2.21
C GLY A 274 -0.45 16.27 -1.69
N VAL A 275 -0.04 16.43 -0.44
CA VAL A 275 0.34 17.73 0.14
C VAL A 275 1.62 18.26 -0.53
N VAL A 276 2.65 17.41 -0.63
CA VAL A 276 3.92 17.77 -1.29
C VAL A 276 3.68 18.14 -2.75
N GLN A 277 2.86 17.38 -3.48
CA GLN A 277 2.45 17.69 -4.85
C GLN A 277 1.87 19.09 -4.96
N ARG A 278 0.86 19.41 -4.15
CA ARG A 278 0.19 20.72 -4.19
C ARG A 278 1.17 21.85 -3.91
N ALA A 279 2.03 21.68 -2.91
CA ALA A 279 3.04 22.66 -2.57
C ALA A 279 4.05 22.90 -3.71
N THR A 280 4.51 21.80 -4.35
CA THR A 280 5.48 21.88 -5.46
C THR A 280 4.86 22.47 -6.72
N LEU A 281 3.68 21.98 -7.16
CA LEU A 281 3.03 22.50 -8.36
C LEU A 281 2.61 23.96 -8.21
N LYS A 282 2.17 24.39 -7.02
CA LYS A 282 1.87 25.79 -6.73
C LYS A 282 3.11 26.69 -6.89
N ARG A 283 4.28 26.23 -6.39
CA ARG A 283 5.56 26.98 -6.56
C ARG A 283 6.02 27.06 -8.02
N MET A 284 5.61 26.08 -8.84
CA MET A 284 5.92 26.05 -10.28
C MET A 284 4.89 26.80 -11.13
N GLY A 285 3.85 27.39 -10.54
CA GLY A 285 2.78 28.08 -11.27
C GLY A 285 1.85 27.16 -12.04
N MET A 286 1.78 25.87 -11.67
CA MET A 286 0.98 24.83 -12.33
C MET A 286 -0.28 24.44 -11.52
N ALA A 287 -0.62 25.14 -10.46
CA ALA A 287 -1.77 24.84 -9.56
C ALA A 287 -2.89 25.87 -9.74
#